data_7e01466bc2f2c11b905a6fca0f96831b
#
_entry.id   7e01466bc2f2c11b905a6fca0f96831b
#
_cell.length_a   1.000
_cell.length_b   1.000
_cell.length_c   1.000
_cell.angle_alpha   90.00
_cell.angle_beta   90.00
_cell.angle_gamma   90.00
#
_symmetry.space_group_name_H-M   'P 1'
#
loop_
_entity.id
_entity.type
_entity.pdbx_description
1 polymer ?
#
loop_
_entity_poly.entity_id
_entity_poly.type
_entity_poly.pdbx_seq_one_letter_code
_entity_poly.pdbx_strand_id
1 'polypeptide(L)'
;QKIPYLKDLGVNAIELLPIFEFDEMESARVVDGVQLYNYWGYNTVSFFAPNTSYSSVVEHNHEGDELKLLISELKANGMEVILDVVFNHTAEGNEFGPSFSFKGFDNQIYYMLTPDGHYYNFSGCGNTLNCNHPVVQNMILDCLRYWVIEYRVDGFRFDLASILGRNEDGTPLHQPPLLRSLAFDSILGNVKLIAEAWDAGGLYQVGSFPSWKRWAEWNGRYRDDMRRFLKGDDGSEEHTSELQSRQYLVCRL
;
A
#
# COMPACT_ATOMS: atom_id res chain seq x y z
N GLN A 1 -10.68 22.47 -2.45
CA GLN A 1 -11.39 23.15 -1.34
C GLN A 1 -10.67 22.99 0.02
N LYS A 2 -10.02 21.87 0.32
CA LYS A 2 -9.36 21.60 1.61
C LYS A 2 -7.89 22.07 1.70
N ILE A 3 -7.27 22.49 0.61
CA ILE A 3 -5.86 22.90 0.58
C ILE A 3 -5.55 24.02 1.60
N PRO A 4 -6.35 25.11 1.73
CA PRO A 4 -6.10 26.13 2.74
C PRO A 4 -6.10 25.58 4.17
N TYR A 5 -7.03 24.69 4.49
CA TYR A 5 -7.10 24.01 5.78
C TYR A 5 -5.86 23.14 6.05
N LEU A 6 -5.42 22.37 5.05
CA LEU A 6 -4.24 21.52 5.18
C LEU A 6 -2.95 22.35 5.40
N LYS A 7 -2.85 23.50 4.73
CA LYS A 7 -1.74 24.45 4.94
C LYS A 7 -1.76 25.06 6.33
N ASP A 8 -2.92 25.46 6.82
CA ASP A 8 -3.08 25.99 8.17
C ASP A 8 -2.76 24.95 9.24
N LEU A 9 -3.10 23.68 8.99
CA LEU A 9 -2.72 22.54 9.83
C LEU A 9 -1.21 22.27 9.82
N GLY A 10 -0.47 22.80 8.84
CA GLY A 10 0.99 22.69 8.74
C GLY A 10 1.49 21.38 8.13
N VAL A 11 0.63 20.60 7.44
CA VAL A 11 1.05 19.39 6.76
C VAL A 11 1.72 19.69 5.42
N ASN A 12 2.73 18.92 5.06
CA ASN A 12 3.51 19.07 3.83
C ASN A 12 3.49 17.83 2.93
N ALA A 13 2.83 16.77 3.35
CA ALA A 13 2.61 15.59 2.55
C ALA A 13 1.21 15.02 2.82
N ILE A 14 0.57 14.50 1.78
CA ILE A 14 -0.73 13.84 1.85
C ILE A 14 -0.54 12.40 1.41
N GLU A 15 -0.88 11.47 2.28
CA GLU A 15 -0.99 10.05 1.93
C GLU A 15 -2.46 9.75 1.66
N LEU A 16 -2.75 9.35 0.43
CA LEU A 16 -4.10 8.97 0.01
C LEU A 16 -4.31 7.49 0.31
N LEU A 17 -5.48 7.13 0.85
CA LEU A 17 -5.96 5.74 0.85
C LEU A 17 -5.91 5.18 -0.58
N PRO A 18 -5.95 3.85 -0.77
CA PRO A 18 -5.82 3.27 -2.10
C PRO A 18 -6.76 3.91 -3.11
N ILE A 19 -6.18 4.43 -4.19
CA ILE A 19 -6.92 5.10 -5.27
C ILE A 19 -6.90 4.30 -6.58
N PHE A 20 -6.25 3.15 -6.60
CA PHE A 20 -6.32 2.23 -7.73
C PHE A 20 -7.75 1.71 -7.87
N GLU A 21 -8.13 1.30 -9.08
CA GLU A 21 -9.48 0.80 -9.34
C GLU A 21 -9.81 -0.40 -8.45
N PHE A 22 -10.93 -0.34 -7.74
CA PHE A 22 -11.50 -1.40 -6.92
C PHE A 22 -13.02 -1.41 -7.05
N ASP A 23 -13.66 -2.50 -6.67
CA ASP A 23 -15.12 -2.64 -6.70
C ASP A 23 -15.72 -2.08 -5.39
N GLU A 24 -16.41 -0.96 -5.47
CA GLU A 24 -17.08 -0.34 -4.32
C GLU A 24 -18.26 -1.18 -3.82
N MET A 25 -18.80 -2.04 -4.66
CA MET A 25 -19.92 -2.92 -4.29
C MET A 25 -19.45 -4.15 -3.51
N GLU A 26 -18.15 -4.44 -3.52
CA GLU A 26 -17.59 -5.50 -2.71
C GLU A 26 -17.84 -5.22 -1.22
N SER A 27 -18.45 -6.17 -0.53
CA SER A 27 -18.87 -6.02 0.88
C SER A 27 -19.90 -4.90 1.12
N ALA A 28 -20.56 -4.40 0.08
CA ALA A 28 -21.61 -3.42 0.20
C ALA A 28 -22.78 -3.98 1.04
N ARG A 29 -23.32 -3.16 1.93
CA ARG A 29 -24.39 -3.54 2.85
C ARG A 29 -25.31 -2.37 3.16
N VAL A 30 -26.53 -2.66 3.58
CA VAL A 30 -27.47 -1.67 4.05
C VAL A 30 -27.47 -1.66 5.58
N VAL A 31 -27.26 -0.50 6.18
CA VAL A 31 -27.34 -0.28 7.64
C VAL A 31 -28.29 0.88 7.88
N ASP A 32 -29.34 0.67 8.66
CA ASP A 32 -30.37 1.68 8.97
C ASP A 32 -30.96 2.38 7.72
N GLY A 33 -31.13 1.61 6.63
CA GLY A 33 -31.66 2.12 5.36
C GLY A 33 -30.63 2.88 4.50
N VAL A 34 -29.40 2.99 4.94
CA VAL A 34 -28.30 3.63 4.19
C VAL A 34 -27.42 2.56 3.53
N GLN A 35 -27.24 2.67 2.21
CA GLN A 35 -26.30 1.85 1.48
C GLN A 35 -24.86 2.24 1.83
N LEU A 36 -24.08 1.29 2.34
CA LEU A 36 -22.65 1.44 2.60
C LEU A 36 -21.86 0.68 1.52
N TYR A 37 -20.78 1.28 1.10
CA TYR A 37 -19.87 0.78 0.07
C TYR A 37 -18.52 0.45 0.67
N ASN A 38 -17.65 -0.24 -0.08
CA ASN A 38 -16.25 -0.38 0.27
C ASN A 38 -15.61 1.03 0.27
N TYR A 39 -15.18 1.47 1.44
CA TYR A 39 -14.66 2.83 1.64
C TYR A 39 -13.13 2.89 1.54
N TRP A 40 -12.45 1.80 1.90
CA TRP A 40 -10.99 1.81 2.10
C TRP A 40 -10.22 1.53 0.82
N GLY A 41 -10.77 0.73 -0.10
CA GLY A 41 -10.16 0.42 -1.38
C GLY A 41 -8.98 -0.56 -1.36
N TYR A 42 -8.78 -1.29 -0.24
CA TYR A 42 -7.68 -2.27 -0.13
C TYR A 42 -7.99 -3.58 -0.85
N ASN A 43 -8.55 -3.52 -2.06
CA ASN A 43 -8.90 -4.68 -2.85
C ASN A 43 -8.81 -4.36 -4.34
N THR A 44 -7.57 -4.27 -4.84
CA THR A 44 -7.26 -3.76 -6.18
C THR A 44 -7.75 -4.69 -7.29
N VAL A 45 -8.52 -4.13 -8.22
CA VAL A 45 -8.95 -4.77 -9.47
C VAL A 45 -8.02 -4.43 -10.60
N SER A 46 -7.61 -3.14 -10.72
CA SER A 46 -6.69 -2.69 -11.76
C SER A 46 -5.61 -1.78 -11.19
N PHE A 47 -4.34 -2.12 -11.45
CA PHE A 47 -3.17 -1.43 -10.89
C PHE A 47 -2.76 -0.17 -11.68
N PHE A 48 -3.21 -0.03 -12.93
CA PHE A 48 -2.80 1.06 -13.83
C PHE A 48 -3.92 2.08 -14.07
N ALA A 49 -5.02 2.01 -13.33
CA ALA A 49 -6.14 2.92 -13.45
C ALA A 49 -6.53 3.50 -12.09
N PRO A 50 -6.84 4.80 -12.01
CA PRO A 50 -7.46 5.37 -10.83
C PRO A 50 -8.90 4.87 -10.70
N ASN A 51 -9.42 4.83 -9.47
CA ASN A 51 -10.81 4.47 -9.22
C ASN A 51 -11.75 5.51 -9.84
N THR A 52 -12.63 5.02 -10.71
CA THR A 52 -13.55 5.86 -11.51
C THR A 52 -14.61 6.54 -10.67
N SER A 53 -15.00 5.99 -9.53
CA SER A 53 -16.02 6.53 -8.65
C SER A 53 -15.60 7.83 -7.94
N TYR A 54 -14.28 8.10 -7.89
CA TYR A 54 -13.76 9.35 -7.31
C TYR A 54 -13.81 10.53 -8.28
N SER A 55 -14.06 10.30 -9.57
CA SER A 55 -14.18 11.37 -10.55
C SER A 55 -15.54 12.07 -10.48
N SER A 56 -15.55 13.39 -10.57
CA SER A 56 -16.76 14.17 -10.75
C SER A 56 -17.21 14.25 -12.21
N VAL A 57 -16.32 13.91 -13.14
CA VAL A 57 -16.57 13.89 -14.58
C VAL A 57 -17.15 12.55 -14.98
N VAL A 58 -18.32 12.57 -15.60
CA VAL A 58 -19.05 11.36 -16.03
C VAL A 58 -18.66 10.92 -17.43
N GLU A 59 -17.84 11.71 -18.13
CA GLU A 59 -17.34 11.40 -19.46
C GLU A 59 -16.21 10.38 -19.40
N HIS A 60 -16.31 9.32 -20.19
CA HIS A 60 -15.28 8.28 -20.26
C HIS A 60 -13.91 8.83 -20.67
N ASN A 61 -12.85 8.26 -20.07
CA ASN A 61 -11.44 8.58 -20.30
C ASN A 61 -10.94 9.91 -19.71
N HIS A 62 -11.69 10.55 -18.80
CA HIS A 62 -11.27 11.77 -18.09
C HIS A 62 -11.03 11.57 -16.59
N GLU A 63 -11.20 10.37 -16.08
CA GLU A 63 -11.04 10.03 -14.65
C GLU A 63 -9.63 10.32 -14.15
N GLY A 64 -8.63 10.06 -14.99
CA GLY A 64 -7.24 10.36 -14.68
C GLY A 64 -6.88 11.85 -14.68
N ASP A 65 -7.61 12.68 -15.42
CA ASP A 65 -7.32 14.11 -15.56
C ASP A 65 -7.61 14.86 -14.26
N GLU A 66 -8.71 14.55 -13.57
CA GLU A 66 -9.02 15.16 -12.27
C GLU A 66 -7.99 14.79 -11.20
N LEU A 67 -7.52 13.54 -11.19
CA LEU A 67 -6.47 13.11 -10.27
C LEU A 67 -5.13 13.83 -10.58
N LYS A 68 -4.77 13.97 -11.85
CA LYS A 68 -3.58 14.74 -12.26
C LYS A 68 -3.69 16.21 -11.83
N LEU A 69 -4.87 16.80 -11.97
CA LEU A 69 -5.15 18.16 -11.51
C LEU A 69 -5.03 18.27 -9.99
N LEU A 70 -5.63 17.34 -9.23
CA LEU A 70 -5.51 17.32 -7.77
C LEU A 70 -4.06 17.27 -7.32
N ILE A 71 -3.26 16.37 -7.89
CA ILE A 71 -1.83 16.23 -7.57
C ILE A 71 -1.08 17.51 -7.91
N SER A 72 -1.33 18.09 -9.08
CA SER A 72 -0.73 19.36 -9.51
C SER A 72 -1.04 20.50 -8.54
N GLU A 73 -2.29 20.63 -8.11
CA GLU A 73 -2.72 21.66 -7.16
C GLU A 73 -2.10 21.48 -5.76
N LEU A 74 -2.00 20.24 -5.27
CA LEU A 74 -1.33 19.95 -4.00
C LEU A 74 0.15 20.34 -4.07
N LYS A 75 0.84 19.96 -5.14
CA LYS A 75 2.27 20.28 -5.35
C LYS A 75 2.50 21.78 -5.51
N ALA A 76 1.64 22.51 -6.23
CA ALA A 76 1.71 23.96 -6.35
C ALA A 76 1.55 24.67 -5.01
N ASN A 77 0.95 24.02 -4.02
CA ASN A 77 0.79 24.51 -2.65
C ASN A 77 1.83 23.94 -1.67
N GLY A 78 2.90 23.30 -2.16
CA GLY A 78 4.02 22.78 -1.37
C GLY A 78 3.73 21.48 -0.63
N MET A 79 2.75 20.70 -1.10
CA MET A 79 2.41 19.38 -0.54
C MET A 79 2.84 18.26 -1.46
N GLU A 80 3.52 17.28 -0.91
CA GLU A 80 3.84 16.02 -1.59
C GLU A 80 2.63 15.09 -1.58
N VAL A 81 2.56 14.20 -2.57
CA VAL A 81 1.49 13.20 -2.68
C VAL A 81 2.08 11.80 -2.63
N ILE A 82 1.64 11.03 -1.65
CA ILE A 82 2.01 9.63 -1.43
C ILE A 82 0.77 8.77 -1.70
N LEU A 83 0.94 7.71 -2.46
CA LEU A 83 -0.13 6.73 -2.71
C LEU A 83 0.05 5.52 -1.80
N ASP A 84 -1.04 5.11 -1.15
CA ASP A 84 -1.13 3.81 -0.51
C ASP A 84 -1.38 2.74 -1.57
N VAL A 85 -0.49 1.75 -1.67
CA VAL A 85 -0.52 0.73 -2.73
C VAL A 85 -0.58 -0.68 -2.16
N VAL A 86 -1.41 -1.50 -2.79
CA VAL A 86 -1.72 -2.86 -2.34
C VAL A 86 -1.20 -3.86 -3.37
N PHE A 87 0.04 -4.30 -3.22
CA PHE A 87 0.63 -5.35 -4.08
C PHE A 87 0.75 -6.71 -3.40
N ASN A 88 0.26 -6.83 -2.18
CA ASN A 88 0.34 -8.07 -1.43
C ASN A 88 -0.76 -9.07 -1.83
N HIS A 89 -1.89 -8.60 -2.35
CA HIS A 89 -3.02 -9.41 -2.82
C HIS A 89 -3.80 -8.68 -3.92
N THR A 90 -4.81 -9.35 -4.47
CA THR A 90 -5.74 -8.81 -5.46
C THR A 90 -7.18 -9.03 -5.04
N ALA A 91 -8.12 -8.35 -5.71
CA ALA A 91 -9.56 -8.52 -5.51
C ALA A 91 -10.10 -9.90 -5.95
N GLU A 92 -9.25 -10.81 -6.43
CA GLU A 92 -9.68 -12.12 -6.91
C GLU A 92 -9.92 -13.15 -5.80
N GLY A 93 -9.64 -12.80 -4.51
CA GLY A 93 -9.89 -13.69 -3.36
C GLY A 93 -9.16 -15.03 -3.48
N ASN A 94 -9.72 -16.08 -2.87
CA ASN A 94 -9.20 -17.45 -2.96
C ASN A 94 -9.80 -18.22 -4.17
N GLU A 95 -9.72 -19.56 -4.17
CA GLU A 95 -10.25 -20.44 -5.23
C GLU A 95 -11.75 -20.27 -5.49
N PHE A 96 -12.50 -19.75 -4.55
CA PHE A 96 -13.94 -19.47 -4.66
C PHE A 96 -14.24 -18.03 -5.06
N GLY A 97 -13.23 -17.17 -5.09
CA GLY A 97 -13.36 -15.78 -5.48
C GLY A 97 -13.47 -15.59 -7.01
N PRO A 98 -13.78 -14.36 -7.44
CA PRO A 98 -13.93 -14.04 -8.85
C PRO A 98 -12.62 -14.22 -9.64
N SER A 99 -12.73 -14.26 -10.96
CA SER A 99 -11.61 -14.24 -11.88
C SER A 99 -11.75 -13.00 -12.77
N PHE A 100 -10.99 -11.95 -12.45
CA PHE A 100 -11.02 -10.70 -13.21
C PHE A 100 -9.90 -10.63 -14.25
N SER A 101 -8.69 -11.06 -13.86
CA SER A 101 -7.48 -10.88 -14.65
C SER A 101 -6.45 -11.99 -14.43
N PHE A 102 -5.69 -11.94 -13.35
CA PHE A 102 -4.48 -12.75 -13.14
C PHE A 102 -4.74 -14.25 -13.00
N LYS A 103 -5.85 -14.63 -12.36
CA LYS A 103 -6.28 -16.04 -12.33
C LYS A 103 -6.48 -16.61 -13.72
N GLY A 104 -7.09 -15.80 -14.62
CA GLY A 104 -7.36 -16.19 -15.98
C GLY A 104 -6.15 -16.16 -16.90
N PHE A 105 -5.17 -15.29 -16.62
CA PHE A 105 -3.96 -15.19 -17.45
C PHE A 105 -2.97 -16.31 -17.14
N ASP A 106 -2.50 -16.39 -15.89
CA ASP A 106 -1.65 -17.48 -15.41
C ASP A 106 -1.62 -17.51 -13.88
N ASN A 107 -2.44 -18.34 -13.30
CA ASN A 107 -2.60 -18.42 -11.86
C ASN A 107 -1.30 -18.76 -11.12
N GLN A 108 -0.44 -19.61 -11.71
CA GLN A 108 0.80 -20.07 -11.08
C GLN A 108 1.92 -19.01 -11.07
N ILE A 109 1.91 -18.12 -12.06
CA ILE A 109 2.86 -17.02 -12.12
C ILE A 109 2.50 -15.92 -11.12
N TYR A 110 1.21 -15.56 -11.07
CA TYR A 110 0.78 -14.38 -10.32
C TYR A 110 0.55 -14.64 -8.84
N TYR A 111 0.20 -15.85 -8.44
CA TYR A 111 -0.12 -16.15 -7.04
C TYR A 111 0.83 -17.16 -6.41
N MET A 112 1.06 -17.00 -5.11
CA MET A 112 1.73 -18.01 -4.30
C MET A 112 0.75 -19.15 -4.06
N LEU A 113 1.08 -20.35 -4.53
CA LEU A 113 0.25 -21.55 -4.40
C LEU A 113 0.96 -22.61 -3.57
N THR A 114 0.20 -23.30 -2.74
CA THR A 114 0.64 -24.52 -2.06
C THR A 114 0.85 -25.66 -3.08
N PRO A 115 1.60 -26.71 -2.75
CA PRO A 115 1.82 -27.82 -3.68
C PRO A 115 0.56 -28.55 -4.16
N ASP A 116 -0.54 -28.46 -3.41
CA ASP A 116 -1.85 -28.98 -3.74
C ASP A 116 -2.76 -27.97 -4.49
N GLY A 117 -2.23 -26.77 -4.79
CA GLY A 117 -2.87 -25.79 -5.67
C GLY A 117 -3.79 -24.78 -4.95
N HIS A 118 -3.83 -24.75 -3.63
CA HIS A 118 -4.53 -23.73 -2.87
C HIS A 118 -3.69 -22.46 -2.74
N TYR A 119 -4.34 -21.32 -2.46
CA TYR A 119 -3.64 -20.04 -2.29
C TYR A 119 -3.01 -19.95 -0.90
N TYR A 120 -1.75 -19.53 -0.84
CA TYR A 120 -1.22 -18.95 0.39
C TYR A 120 -1.96 -17.65 0.73
N ASN A 121 -2.28 -17.47 2.00
CA ASN A 121 -3.08 -16.33 2.46
C ASN A 121 -2.33 -15.53 3.54
N PHE A 122 -1.15 -15.01 3.20
CA PHE A 122 -0.37 -14.13 4.09
C PHE A 122 -0.96 -12.71 4.18
N SER A 123 -1.87 -12.36 3.27
CA SER A 123 -2.58 -11.08 3.27
C SER A 123 -3.80 -11.07 4.20
N GLY A 124 -4.39 -12.23 4.49
CA GLY A 124 -5.69 -12.33 5.14
C GLY A 124 -6.88 -12.14 4.19
N CYS A 125 -6.63 -11.85 2.90
CA CYS A 125 -7.65 -11.52 1.90
C CYS A 125 -7.93 -12.65 0.90
N GLY A 126 -7.44 -13.86 1.18
CA GLY A 126 -7.71 -15.08 0.39
C GLY A 126 -6.61 -15.47 -0.58
N ASN A 127 -5.80 -14.53 -1.07
CA ASN A 127 -4.65 -14.83 -1.92
C ASN A 127 -3.42 -14.03 -1.50
N THR A 128 -2.28 -14.40 -2.03
CA THR A 128 -1.02 -13.67 -1.89
C THR A 128 -0.36 -13.59 -3.26
N LEU A 129 -0.02 -12.37 -3.69
CA LEU A 129 0.65 -12.14 -4.96
C LEU A 129 2.10 -12.66 -4.90
N ASN A 130 2.56 -13.37 -5.95
CA ASN A 130 3.91 -13.91 -6.06
C ASN A 130 4.91 -12.82 -6.49
N CYS A 131 5.16 -11.86 -5.58
CA CYS A 131 5.86 -10.61 -5.85
C CYS A 131 7.31 -10.79 -6.33
N ASN A 132 7.96 -11.92 -6.01
CA ASN A 132 9.34 -12.19 -6.41
C ASN A 132 9.46 -13.04 -7.69
N HIS A 133 8.34 -13.43 -8.30
CA HIS A 133 8.36 -13.97 -9.66
C HIS A 133 8.73 -12.86 -10.67
N PRO A 134 9.64 -13.08 -11.64
CA PRO A 134 10.13 -12.02 -12.55
C PRO A 134 9.04 -11.27 -13.31
N VAL A 135 7.97 -11.94 -13.74
CA VAL A 135 6.83 -11.32 -14.43
C VAL A 135 6.10 -10.36 -13.50
N VAL A 136 5.85 -10.78 -12.27
CA VAL A 136 5.14 -9.97 -11.27
C VAL A 136 6.01 -8.79 -10.80
N GLN A 137 7.32 -9.00 -10.62
CA GLN A 137 8.26 -7.92 -10.34
C GLN A 137 8.21 -6.83 -11.41
N ASN A 138 8.25 -7.21 -12.68
CA ASN A 138 8.19 -6.26 -13.79
C ASN A 138 6.86 -5.51 -13.80
N MET A 139 5.75 -6.19 -13.60
CA MET A 139 4.43 -5.57 -13.51
C MET A 139 4.37 -4.51 -12.39
N ILE A 140 4.90 -4.83 -11.20
CA ILE A 140 4.93 -3.89 -10.06
C ILE A 140 5.84 -2.70 -10.36
N LEU A 141 7.04 -2.92 -10.90
CA LEU A 141 7.97 -1.84 -11.25
C LEU A 141 7.36 -0.91 -12.31
N ASP A 142 6.76 -1.46 -13.35
CA ASP A 142 6.15 -0.68 -14.42
C ASP A 142 4.92 0.10 -13.91
N CYS A 143 4.14 -0.50 -13.02
CA CYS A 143 3.04 0.19 -12.37
C CYS A 143 3.52 1.41 -11.57
N LEU A 144 4.51 1.25 -10.71
CA LEU A 144 5.03 2.36 -9.90
C LEU A 144 5.69 3.44 -10.75
N ARG A 145 6.45 3.05 -11.77
CA ARG A 145 7.03 3.99 -12.76
C ARG A 145 5.94 4.78 -13.48
N TYR A 146 4.85 4.12 -13.90
CA TYR A 146 3.70 4.76 -14.53
C TYR A 146 3.11 5.84 -13.63
N TRP A 147 2.85 5.56 -12.37
CA TRP A 147 2.31 6.53 -11.44
C TRP A 147 3.27 7.70 -11.17
N VAL A 148 4.58 7.47 -11.15
CA VAL A 148 5.58 8.54 -11.03
C VAL A 148 5.65 9.40 -12.29
N ILE A 149 5.66 8.78 -13.47
CA ILE A 149 5.84 9.50 -14.72
C ILE A 149 4.57 10.26 -15.12
N GLU A 150 3.43 9.59 -15.07
CA GLU A 150 2.15 10.14 -15.55
C GLU A 150 1.45 11.03 -14.52
N TYR A 151 1.49 10.67 -13.25
CA TYR A 151 0.79 11.39 -12.20
C TYR A 151 1.69 12.24 -11.32
N ARG A 152 3.02 12.09 -11.43
CA ARG A 152 4.00 12.87 -10.68
C ARG A 152 3.88 12.72 -9.17
N VAL A 153 3.52 11.54 -8.69
CA VAL A 153 3.47 11.24 -7.26
C VAL A 153 4.86 11.26 -6.62
N ASP A 154 4.94 11.58 -5.34
CA ASP A 154 6.19 11.79 -4.61
C ASP A 154 6.58 10.58 -3.74
N GLY A 155 5.71 9.60 -3.61
CA GLY A 155 6.00 8.40 -2.84
C GLY A 155 4.90 7.35 -2.86
N PHE A 156 5.22 6.22 -2.25
CA PHE A 156 4.32 5.10 -2.06
C PHE A 156 4.43 4.54 -0.64
N ARG A 157 3.30 4.27 -0.02
CA ARG A 157 3.20 3.44 1.19
C ARG A 157 2.71 2.07 0.77
N PHE A 158 3.43 1.04 1.12
CA PHE A 158 3.13 -0.34 0.72
C PHE A 158 2.42 -1.07 1.85
N ASP A 159 1.17 -1.42 1.59
CA ASP A 159 0.36 -2.26 2.47
C ASP A 159 0.98 -3.65 2.64
N LEU A 160 1.05 -4.15 3.88
CA LEU A 160 1.62 -5.46 4.24
C LEU A 160 2.93 -5.76 3.48
N ALA A 161 3.87 -4.80 3.50
CA ALA A 161 5.08 -4.83 2.68
C ALA A 161 5.99 -6.04 2.93
N SER A 162 5.88 -6.71 4.08
CA SER A 162 6.65 -7.94 4.36
C SER A 162 6.32 -9.07 3.37
N ILE A 163 5.13 -9.07 2.76
CA ILE A 163 4.78 -10.03 1.71
C ILE A 163 5.67 -9.87 0.47
N LEU A 164 6.06 -8.64 0.13
CA LEU A 164 6.93 -8.35 -1.01
C LEU A 164 8.34 -8.96 -0.83
N GLY A 165 8.66 -9.36 0.39
CA GLY A 165 9.91 -10.04 0.75
C GLY A 165 9.82 -11.56 0.84
N ARG A 166 8.68 -12.18 0.50
CA ARG A 166 8.51 -13.63 0.54
C ARG A 166 8.88 -14.29 -0.80
N ASN A 167 9.40 -15.50 -0.71
CA ASN A 167 9.59 -16.41 -1.84
C ASN A 167 8.25 -17.06 -2.24
N GLU A 168 8.20 -17.75 -3.37
CA GLU A 168 7.00 -18.44 -3.89
C GLU A 168 6.42 -19.50 -2.93
N ASP A 169 7.26 -20.09 -2.07
CA ASP A 169 6.86 -21.03 -1.02
C ASP A 169 6.44 -20.35 0.30
N GLY A 170 6.39 -19.02 0.30
CA GLY A 170 6.01 -18.21 1.46
C GLY A 170 7.16 -17.92 2.44
N THR A 171 8.36 -18.47 2.24
CA THR A 171 9.50 -18.21 3.15
C THR A 171 10.02 -16.79 2.99
N PRO A 172 10.37 -16.06 4.10
CA PRO A 172 10.97 -14.74 4.00
C PRO A 172 12.38 -14.81 3.38
N LEU A 173 12.63 -13.96 2.38
CA LEU A 173 13.94 -13.81 1.76
C LEU A 173 14.80 -12.81 2.52
N HIS A 174 16.08 -13.12 2.70
CA HIS A 174 17.04 -12.17 3.29
C HIS A 174 17.32 -10.97 2.36
N GLN A 175 17.35 -11.19 1.06
CA GLN A 175 17.57 -10.19 0.03
C GLN A 175 16.50 -10.31 -1.06
N PRO A 176 15.27 -9.84 -0.80
CA PRO A 176 14.18 -9.96 -1.76
C PRO A 176 14.48 -9.22 -3.07
N PRO A 177 14.40 -9.90 -4.22
CA PRO A 177 14.70 -9.29 -5.52
C PRO A 177 13.85 -8.07 -5.82
N LEU A 178 12.53 -8.12 -5.55
CA LEU A 178 11.64 -6.98 -5.78
C LEU A 178 12.04 -5.77 -4.94
N LEU A 179 12.21 -5.93 -3.63
CA LEU A 179 12.55 -4.81 -2.74
C LEU A 179 13.89 -4.19 -3.11
N ARG A 180 14.86 -5.02 -3.54
CA ARG A 180 16.13 -4.53 -4.07
C ARG A 180 15.94 -3.74 -5.35
N SER A 181 15.15 -4.25 -6.29
CA SER A 181 14.87 -3.57 -7.55
C SER A 181 14.20 -2.22 -7.32
N LEU A 182 13.23 -2.15 -6.42
CA LEU A 182 12.57 -0.88 -6.04
C LEU A 182 13.55 0.12 -5.41
N ALA A 183 14.48 -0.37 -4.57
CA ALA A 183 15.45 0.50 -3.89
C ALA A 183 16.45 1.15 -4.86
N PHE A 184 16.79 0.49 -5.96
CA PHE A 184 17.82 0.93 -6.91
C PHE A 184 17.28 1.32 -8.29
N ASP A 185 15.96 1.41 -8.46
CA ASP A 185 15.35 1.84 -9.70
C ASP A 185 15.63 3.32 -9.98
N SER A 186 16.01 3.64 -11.21
CA SER A 186 16.41 5.00 -11.58
C SER A 186 15.26 6.01 -11.59
N ILE A 187 14.02 5.57 -11.87
CA ILE A 187 12.82 6.41 -11.88
C ILE A 187 12.32 6.59 -10.44
N LEU A 188 12.34 5.52 -9.67
CA LEU A 188 11.88 5.52 -8.27
C LEU A 188 12.92 6.08 -7.29
N GLY A 189 14.14 6.41 -7.76
CA GLY A 189 15.25 6.85 -6.93
C GLY A 189 14.97 8.08 -6.07
N ASN A 190 14.07 8.95 -6.51
CA ASN A 190 13.74 10.21 -5.82
C ASN A 190 12.37 10.20 -5.13
N VAL A 191 11.62 9.09 -5.18
CA VAL A 191 10.31 9.00 -4.51
C VAL A 191 10.43 8.30 -3.16
N LYS A 192 9.55 8.62 -2.24
CA LYS A 192 9.50 7.99 -0.91
C LYS A 192 8.98 6.57 -1.03
N LEU A 193 9.65 5.63 -0.36
CA LEU A 193 9.20 4.25 -0.22
C LEU A 193 8.97 3.99 1.28
N ILE A 194 7.73 3.70 1.66
CA ILE A 194 7.31 3.52 3.04
C ILE A 194 6.72 2.13 3.18
N ALA A 195 7.24 1.34 4.10
CA ALA A 195 6.78 -0.01 4.34
C ALA A 195 5.87 -0.09 5.57
N GLU A 196 4.73 -0.74 5.41
CA GLU A 196 4.07 -1.39 6.51
C GLU A 196 4.77 -2.74 6.73
N ALA A 197 5.76 -2.75 7.65
CA ALA A 197 6.76 -3.82 7.75
C ALA A 197 6.27 -5.05 8.53
N TRP A 198 5.08 -5.56 8.18
CA TRP A 198 4.48 -6.80 8.71
C TRP A 198 3.52 -7.42 7.69
N ASP A 199 2.95 -8.59 8.03
CA ASP A 199 1.87 -9.22 7.29
C ASP A 199 0.89 -9.98 8.20
N ALA A 200 -0.21 -10.51 7.63
CA ALA A 200 -1.21 -11.28 8.36
C ALA A 200 -0.77 -12.73 8.67
N GLY A 201 0.32 -13.20 8.06
CA GLY A 201 0.94 -14.50 8.34
C GLY A 201 1.87 -14.51 9.56
N GLY A 202 1.97 -13.38 10.27
CA GLY A 202 2.74 -13.25 11.51
C GLY A 202 4.18 -12.79 11.33
N LEU A 203 4.61 -12.44 10.12
CA LEU A 203 5.92 -11.84 9.90
C LEU A 203 5.88 -10.37 10.34
N TYR A 204 6.77 -9.99 11.26
CA TYR A 204 6.88 -8.63 11.80
C TYR A 204 8.32 -8.14 11.70
N GLN A 205 8.60 -7.23 10.77
CA GLN A 205 9.94 -6.79 10.39
C GLN A 205 10.24 -5.33 10.75
N VAL A 206 9.47 -4.71 11.64
CA VAL A 206 9.74 -3.33 12.09
C VAL A 206 11.13 -3.24 12.73
N GLY A 207 12.00 -2.42 12.12
CA GLY A 207 13.40 -2.26 12.50
C GLY A 207 14.36 -3.27 11.84
N SER A 208 13.84 -4.23 11.06
CA SER A 208 14.62 -5.24 10.35
C SER A 208 14.18 -5.49 8.90
N PHE A 209 13.31 -4.62 8.38
CA PHE A 209 12.84 -4.70 7.00
C PHE A 209 14.01 -4.59 6.02
N PRO A 210 14.06 -5.41 4.93
CA PRO A 210 15.13 -5.35 3.93
C PRO A 210 15.10 -4.05 3.13
N SER A 211 15.61 -2.98 3.71
CA SER A 211 15.40 -1.61 3.24
C SER A 211 16.49 -1.05 2.34
N TRP A 212 17.68 -1.68 2.30
CA TRP A 212 18.89 -1.11 1.65
C TRP A 212 19.13 0.37 2.00
N LYS A 213 18.71 0.81 3.20
CA LYS A 213 18.76 2.21 3.68
C LYS A 213 17.96 3.18 2.79
N ARG A 214 17.03 2.68 2.01
CA ARG A 214 16.22 3.44 1.06
C ARG A 214 14.76 3.58 1.50
N TRP A 215 14.26 2.58 2.23
CA TRP A 215 12.89 2.55 2.71
C TRP A 215 12.76 3.16 4.10
N ALA A 216 11.65 3.87 4.32
CA ALA A 216 11.14 4.17 5.65
C ALA A 216 10.16 3.07 6.10
N GLU A 217 9.89 2.99 7.38
CA GLU A 217 8.97 2.01 7.96
C GLU A 217 7.93 2.71 8.84
N TRP A 218 6.68 2.28 8.77
CA TRP A 218 5.73 2.60 9.82
C TRP A 218 6.14 1.90 11.11
N ASN A 219 6.23 2.66 12.21
CA ASN A 219 6.60 2.11 13.50
C ASN A 219 5.38 1.66 14.28
N GLY A 220 4.96 0.39 14.09
CA GLY A 220 3.82 -0.22 14.80
C GLY A 220 4.00 -0.26 16.31
N ARG A 221 5.25 -0.42 16.81
CA ARG A 221 5.53 -0.41 18.25
C ARG A 221 5.26 0.97 18.86
N TYR A 222 5.75 2.03 18.20
CA TYR A 222 5.46 3.40 18.62
C TYR A 222 3.94 3.68 18.65
N ARG A 223 3.21 3.27 17.62
CA ARG A 223 1.76 3.40 17.55
C ARG A 223 1.07 2.75 18.75
N ASP A 224 1.45 1.53 19.07
CA ASP A 224 0.80 0.74 20.12
C ASP A 224 1.16 1.27 21.50
N ASP A 225 2.41 1.66 21.72
CA ASP A 225 2.88 2.28 22.98
C ASP A 225 2.20 3.64 23.20
N MET A 226 2.10 4.48 22.16
CA MET A 226 1.41 5.76 22.24
C MET A 226 -0.09 5.59 22.54
N ARG A 227 -0.74 4.60 21.92
CA ARG A 227 -2.14 4.30 22.19
C ARG A 227 -2.36 3.84 23.63
N ARG A 228 -1.49 2.98 24.16
CA ARG A 228 -1.55 2.54 25.56
C ARG A 228 -1.38 3.73 26.51
N PHE A 229 -0.38 4.57 26.25
CA PHE A 229 -0.14 5.78 27.03
C PHE A 229 -1.36 6.70 27.07
N LEU A 230 -1.91 7.05 25.90
CA LEU A 230 -3.08 7.93 25.81
C LEU A 230 -4.36 7.33 26.41
N LYS A 231 -4.47 6.01 26.40
CA LYS A 231 -5.60 5.28 27.01
C LYS A 231 -5.47 5.15 28.53
N GLY A 232 -4.27 5.36 29.09
CA GLY A 232 -3.98 5.20 30.52
C GLY A 232 -3.86 3.74 30.94
N ASP A 233 -3.38 2.86 30.06
CA ASP A 233 -3.10 1.46 30.43
C ASP A 233 -1.93 1.42 31.43
N ASP A 234 -2.04 0.57 32.46
CA ASP A 234 -1.02 0.41 33.52
C ASP A 234 0.36 0.07 32.93
N GLY A 235 1.42 0.71 33.45
CA GLY A 235 2.80 0.52 32.99
C GLY A 235 3.16 1.26 31.71
N SER A 236 2.26 2.08 31.17
CA SER A 236 2.53 2.87 29.96
C SER A 236 3.49 4.06 30.22
N GLU A 237 3.61 4.51 31.46
CA GLU A 237 4.51 5.61 31.85
C GLU A 237 5.99 5.22 31.78
N GLU A 238 6.33 3.95 31.95
CA GLU A 238 7.71 3.44 31.90
C GLU A 238 8.31 3.54 30.48
N HIS A 239 7.46 3.66 29.46
CA HIS A 239 7.87 3.72 28.05
C HIS A 239 8.05 5.13 27.49
N THR A 240 7.90 6.20 28.30
CA THR A 240 8.00 7.59 27.81
C THR A 240 9.37 7.92 27.25
N SER A 241 10.46 7.42 27.83
CA SER A 241 11.82 7.59 27.32
C SER A 241 12.08 6.81 26.02
N GLU A 242 11.47 5.64 25.88
CA GLU A 242 11.52 4.81 24.67
C GLU A 242 10.66 5.41 23.56
N LEU A 243 9.53 6.03 23.86
CA LEU A 243 8.72 6.77 22.88
C LEU A 243 9.51 7.89 22.22
N GLN A 244 10.31 8.63 22.98
CA GLN A 244 11.19 9.67 22.44
C GLN A 244 12.29 9.09 21.53
N SER A 245 12.92 7.99 21.90
CA SER A 245 13.96 7.34 21.10
C SER A 245 13.42 6.72 19.82
N ARG A 246 12.18 6.21 19.84
CA ARG A 246 11.50 5.60 18.68
C ARG A 246 10.96 6.64 17.70
N GLN A 247 10.72 7.88 18.14
CA GLN A 247 10.31 8.98 17.28
C GLN A 247 11.38 9.30 16.21
N TYR A 248 12.67 9.10 16.52
CA TYR A 248 13.77 9.28 15.56
C TYR A 248 13.80 8.23 14.44
N LEU A 249 13.12 7.10 14.57
CA LEU A 249 13.05 6.05 13.53
C LEU A 249 11.97 6.34 12.46
N VAL A 250 10.99 7.19 12.79
CA VAL A 250 9.93 7.62 11.85
C VAL A 250 10.38 8.80 10.98
N CYS A 251 11.39 9.56 11.42
CA CYS A 251 11.83 10.81 10.81
C CYS A 251 13.16 10.74 10.05
N ARG A 252 13.65 9.58 9.66
CA ARG A 252 14.77 9.50 8.72
C ARG A 252 14.22 9.43 7.28
N LEU A 253 13.89 10.59 6.77
CA LEU A 253 13.81 10.86 5.33
C LEU A 253 15.21 11.15 4.80
#